data_e3bc24f0456810db965ee8ea3184a66f
#
_entry.id   e3bc24f0456810db965ee8ea3184a66f
#
_cell.length_a   1.000
_cell.length_b   1.000
_cell.length_c   1.000
_cell.angle_alpha   90.00
_cell.angle_beta   90.00
_cell.angle_gamma   90.00
#
_symmetry.space_group_name_H-M   'P 1'
#
loop_
_entity.id
_entity.type
_entity.pdbx_description
1 polymer ?
#
loop_
_entity_poly.entity_id
_entity_poly.type
_entity_poly.pdbx_seq_one_letter_code
_entity_poly.pdbx_strand_id
1 'polypeptide(L)'
;MSVHRAVAALGLGLAAALGAAAVAGAVGHANDPIVIEIDIHYSHFSPDAITVPAGRPVTFVVVNNDPIDHEWIVGDAALHERHRTGTEPVHNARPTEISIDALHERRTTVTFASPGTLTFVCHLPGHEAYGMTGTLVVTGS
;
A
#
# COMPACT_ATOMS: atom_id res chain seq x y z
N MET A 1 55.09 53.07 -44.04
CA MET A 1 55.27 52.45 -42.70
C MET A 1 53.90 52.02 -42.24
N SER A 2 53.58 50.72 -42.47
CA SER A 2 52.24 50.13 -42.10
C SER A 2 52.42 49.26 -40.86
N VAL A 3 51.71 49.58 -39.78
CA VAL A 3 51.66 48.79 -38.56
C VAL A 3 50.42 47.89 -38.57
N HIS A 4 50.65 46.61 -38.71
CA HIS A 4 49.61 45.62 -38.62
C HIS A 4 49.36 45.31 -37.16
N ARG A 5 48.12 45.59 -36.64
CA ARG A 5 47.66 45.17 -35.32
C ARG A 5 47.03 43.80 -35.45
N ALA A 6 47.63 42.82 -34.80
CA ALA A 6 47.02 41.50 -34.61
C ALA A 6 45.98 41.55 -33.52
N VAL A 7 44.76 41.11 -33.84
CA VAL A 7 43.67 40.92 -32.87
C VAL A 7 43.64 39.44 -32.46
N ALA A 8 43.97 39.19 -31.22
CA ALA A 8 43.87 37.86 -30.65
C ALA A 8 42.39 37.63 -30.18
N ALA A 9 41.71 36.65 -30.78
CA ALA A 9 40.41 36.20 -30.36
C ALA A 9 40.56 35.18 -29.24
N LEU A 10 40.12 35.54 -28.02
CA LEU A 10 39.97 34.60 -26.90
C LEU A 10 38.66 33.79 -27.11
N GLY A 11 38.80 32.51 -27.44
CA GLY A 11 37.70 31.57 -27.45
C GLY A 11 37.39 31.12 -26.04
N LEU A 12 36.20 31.52 -25.52
CA LEU A 12 35.66 31.04 -24.26
C LEU A 12 35.01 29.68 -24.52
N GLY A 13 35.65 28.59 -24.15
CA GLY A 13 35.10 27.26 -24.18
C GLY A 13 34.15 27.05 -23.00
N LEU A 14 32.85 26.96 -23.31
CA LEU A 14 31.80 26.61 -22.32
C LEU A 14 31.82 25.10 -22.16
N ALA A 15 32.40 24.58 -21.07
CA ALA A 15 32.31 23.18 -20.68
C ALA A 15 30.94 22.92 -20.02
N ALA A 16 30.06 22.28 -20.76
CA ALA A 16 28.80 21.79 -20.19
C ALA A 16 29.06 20.53 -19.33
N ALA A 17 29.03 20.68 -18.02
CA ALA A 17 29.06 19.57 -17.09
C ALA A 17 27.67 18.91 -17.09
N LEU A 18 27.54 17.74 -17.73
CA LEU A 18 26.39 16.87 -17.58
C LEU A 18 26.45 16.26 -16.17
N GLY A 19 25.69 16.83 -15.26
CA GLY A 19 25.45 16.26 -13.95
C GLY A 19 24.55 15.02 -14.10
N ALA A 20 25.12 13.82 -14.00
CA ALA A 20 24.32 12.59 -13.82
C ALA A 20 23.66 12.65 -12.45
N ALA A 21 22.35 12.90 -12.40
CA ALA A 21 21.57 12.73 -11.20
C ALA A 21 21.51 11.23 -10.90
N ALA A 22 22.26 10.77 -9.90
CA ALA A 22 22.15 9.44 -9.36
C ALA A 22 20.78 9.36 -8.65
N VAL A 23 19.83 8.63 -9.22
CA VAL A 23 18.62 8.21 -8.52
C VAL A 23 19.07 7.19 -7.48
N ALA A 24 19.24 7.63 -6.25
CA ALA A 24 19.44 6.73 -5.11
C ALA A 24 18.10 6.01 -4.87
N GLY A 25 17.91 4.85 -5.49
CA GLY A 25 16.85 3.92 -5.12
C GLY A 25 17.07 3.51 -3.67
N ALA A 26 16.12 3.77 -2.79
CA ALA A 26 16.15 3.26 -1.44
C ALA A 26 16.11 1.73 -1.51
N VAL A 27 17.24 1.09 -1.22
CA VAL A 27 17.34 -0.38 -1.11
C VAL A 27 16.77 -0.71 0.27
N GLY A 28 15.47 -1.05 0.34
CA GLY A 28 14.86 -1.54 1.57
C GLY A 28 15.60 -2.80 2.03
N HIS A 29 15.99 -2.85 3.30
CA HIS A 29 16.66 -4.01 3.86
C HIS A 29 15.64 -5.13 4.09
N ALA A 30 16.05 -6.38 3.94
CA ALA A 30 15.17 -7.54 4.12
C ALA A 30 14.47 -7.60 5.48
N ASN A 31 14.98 -6.87 6.48
CA ASN A 31 14.43 -6.79 7.84
C ASN A 31 13.64 -5.51 8.13
N ASP A 32 13.47 -4.60 7.18
CA ASP A 32 12.70 -3.39 7.41
C ASP A 32 11.23 -3.75 7.67
N PRO A 33 10.55 -3.07 8.62
CA PRO A 33 9.13 -3.27 8.84
C PRO A 33 8.34 -2.96 7.55
N ILE A 34 7.46 -3.88 7.17
CA ILE A 34 6.53 -3.65 6.06
C ILE A 34 5.30 -2.97 6.65
N VAL A 35 5.03 -1.75 6.21
CA VAL A 35 3.82 -1.01 6.58
C VAL A 35 3.05 -0.68 5.32
N ILE A 36 1.77 -1.02 5.31
CA ILE A 36 0.87 -0.76 4.20
C ILE A 36 -0.31 0.03 4.75
N GLU A 37 -0.54 1.20 4.18
CA GLU A 37 -1.72 2.00 4.46
C GLU A 37 -2.83 1.65 3.47
N ILE A 38 -4.04 1.53 3.97
CA ILE A 38 -5.26 1.27 3.20
C ILE A 38 -6.26 2.35 3.61
N ASP A 39 -6.56 3.24 2.67
CA ASP A 39 -7.65 4.22 2.84
C ASP A 39 -9.00 3.58 2.54
N ILE A 40 -9.98 3.94 3.34
CA ILE A 40 -11.40 3.70 3.06
C ILE A 40 -12.04 5.06 2.77
N HIS A 41 -12.59 5.18 1.56
CA HIS A 41 -13.34 6.37 1.16
C HIS A 41 -14.45 6.02 0.19
N TYR A 42 -15.66 6.57 0.42
CA TYR A 42 -16.87 6.22 -0.33
C TYR A 42 -17.14 4.71 -0.36
N SER A 43 -16.92 4.01 0.76
CA SER A 43 -17.07 2.55 0.90
C SER A 43 -16.23 1.75 -0.12
N HIS A 44 -15.01 2.20 -0.39
CA HIS A 44 -14.02 1.50 -1.20
C HIS A 44 -12.66 1.48 -0.50
N PHE A 45 -11.90 0.43 -0.73
CA PHE A 45 -10.51 0.33 -0.27
C PHE A 45 -9.54 0.90 -1.32
N SER A 46 -8.51 1.60 -0.87
CA SER A 46 -7.42 2.08 -1.72
C SER A 46 -6.07 1.90 -1.00
N PRO A 47 -5.15 1.10 -1.54
CA PRO A 47 -5.28 0.26 -2.74
C PRO A 47 -6.24 -0.92 -2.54
N ASP A 48 -6.87 -1.37 -3.62
CA ASP A 48 -7.70 -2.59 -3.69
C ASP A 48 -6.92 -3.83 -4.13
N ALA A 49 -5.65 -3.68 -4.46
CA ALA A 49 -4.72 -4.75 -4.79
C ALA A 49 -3.40 -4.59 -4.04
N ILE A 50 -3.05 -5.58 -3.24
CA ILE A 50 -1.88 -5.56 -2.34
C ILE A 50 -1.05 -6.80 -2.57
N THR A 51 0.29 -6.65 -2.55
CA THR A 51 1.23 -7.77 -2.61
C THR A 51 2.14 -7.74 -1.40
N VAL A 52 2.28 -8.87 -0.71
CA VAL A 52 3.12 -9.04 0.49
C VAL A 52 3.94 -10.33 0.40
N PRO A 53 5.12 -10.40 1.03
CA PRO A 53 5.90 -11.65 1.10
C PRO A 53 5.36 -12.58 2.19
N ALA A 54 5.42 -13.89 1.95
CA ALA A 54 5.18 -14.89 2.98
C ALA A 54 6.26 -14.84 4.08
N GLY A 55 5.89 -15.21 5.29
CA GLY A 55 6.80 -15.36 6.43
C GLY A 55 7.28 -14.06 7.06
N ARG A 56 6.92 -12.88 6.54
CA ARG A 56 7.29 -11.59 7.11
C ARG A 56 6.09 -10.92 7.78
N PRO A 57 6.28 -10.28 8.96
CA PRO A 57 5.23 -9.47 9.55
C PRO A 57 4.97 -8.22 8.70
N VAL A 58 3.69 -7.98 8.42
CA VAL A 58 3.19 -6.81 7.69
C VAL A 58 2.21 -6.07 8.59
N THR A 59 2.44 -4.79 8.81
CA THR A 59 1.51 -3.92 9.54
C THR A 59 0.62 -3.20 8.55
N PHE A 60 -0.67 -3.44 8.65
CA PHE A 60 -1.69 -2.70 7.92
C PHE A 60 -2.21 -1.57 8.79
N VAL A 61 -2.28 -0.38 8.22
CA VAL A 61 -2.88 0.82 8.80
C VAL A 61 -4.12 1.11 7.98
N VAL A 62 -5.29 0.77 8.51
CA VAL A 62 -6.56 0.98 7.81
C VAL A 62 -7.18 2.26 8.30
N VAL A 63 -7.30 3.25 7.42
CA VAL A 63 -7.80 4.59 7.72
C VAL A 63 -9.20 4.74 7.13
N ASN A 64 -10.18 4.87 8.00
CA ASN A 64 -11.56 5.07 7.59
C ASN A 64 -11.86 6.57 7.51
N ASN A 65 -11.97 7.09 6.29
CA ASN A 65 -12.32 8.49 6.01
C ASN A 65 -13.83 8.70 5.77
N ASP A 66 -14.64 7.64 5.94
CA ASP A 66 -16.09 7.72 5.82
C ASP A 66 -16.76 7.99 7.19
N PRO A 67 -17.93 8.64 7.22
CA PRO A 67 -18.69 8.89 8.45
C PRO A 67 -19.52 7.69 8.92
N ILE A 68 -19.18 6.49 8.46
CA ILE A 68 -19.80 5.20 8.82
C ILE A 68 -18.73 4.18 9.14
N ASP A 69 -19.08 3.16 9.91
CA ASP A 69 -18.18 2.08 10.26
C ASP A 69 -17.91 1.16 9.07
N HIS A 70 -16.74 0.53 9.06
CA HIS A 70 -16.33 -0.45 8.08
C HIS A 70 -15.63 -1.64 8.73
N GLU A 71 -15.40 -2.68 7.92
CA GLU A 71 -14.61 -3.85 8.29
C GLU A 71 -13.53 -4.11 7.25
N TRP A 72 -12.39 -4.63 7.70
CA TRP A 72 -11.36 -5.19 6.85
C TRP A 72 -11.13 -6.63 7.27
N ILE A 73 -11.72 -7.54 6.53
CA ILE A 73 -11.70 -8.99 6.79
C ILE A 73 -10.91 -9.64 5.67
N VAL A 74 -9.79 -10.28 6.00
CA VAL A 74 -8.87 -10.91 5.04
C VAL A 74 -8.91 -12.41 5.16
N GLY A 75 -9.16 -13.10 4.06
CA GLY A 75 -9.14 -14.54 4.07
C GLY A 75 -9.48 -15.20 2.74
N ASP A 76 -9.74 -16.49 2.84
CA ASP A 76 -10.20 -17.33 1.73
C ASP A 76 -11.74 -17.26 1.55
N ALA A 77 -12.22 -17.92 0.50
CA ALA A 77 -13.65 -17.96 0.21
C ALA A 77 -14.49 -18.56 1.37
N ALA A 78 -13.95 -19.54 2.09
CA ALA A 78 -14.66 -20.17 3.19
C ALA A 78 -14.80 -19.25 4.40
N LEU A 79 -13.78 -18.42 4.67
CA LEU A 79 -13.87 -17.38 5.70
C LEU A 79 -14.94 -16.36 5.35
N HIS A 80 -14.93 -15.85 4.10
CA HIS A 80 -15.91 -14.86 3.67
C HIS A 80 -17.34 -15.40 3.67
N GLU A 81 -17.53 -16.66 3.30
CA GLU A 81 -18.86 -17.27 3.37
C GLU A 81 -19.41 -17.33 4.80
N ARG A 82 -18.56 -17.64 5.78
CA ARG A 82 -18.97 -17.58 7.20
C ARG A 82 -19.38 -16.18 7.64
N HIS A 83 -18.67 -15.14 7.16
CA HIS A 83 -19.00 -13.75 7.51
C HIS A 83 -20.30 -13.26 6.87
N ARG A 84 -20.62 -13.68 5.63
CA ARG A 84 -21.88 -13.33 4.98
C ARG A 84 -23.10 -13.81 5.73
N THR A 85 -22.98 -14.91 6.47
CA THR A 85 -24.06 -15.52 7.24
C THR A 85 -23.88 -15.33 8.75
N GLY A 86 -22.80 -14.71 9.17
CA GLY A 86 -22.47 -14.47 10.57
C GLY A 86 -23.27 -13.33 11.20
N THR A 87 -23.21 -13.29 12.52
CA THR A 87 -23.90 -12.28 13.34
C THR A 87 -22.98 -11.51 14.27
N GLU A 88 -21.66 -11.66 14.11
CA GLU A 88 -20.67 -10.98 14.94
C GLU A 88 -20.62 -9.49 14.57
N PRO A 89 -21.03 -8.58 15.47
CA PRO A 89 -21.20 -7.18 15.13
C PRO A 89 -19.88 -6.40 15.12
N VAL A 90 -18.81 -6.93 15.74
CA VAL A 90 -17.51 -6.26 15.85
C VAL A 90 -16.40 -7.30 15.77
N HIS A 91 -15.44 -7.06 14.87
CA HIS A 91 -14.28 -7.92 14.64
C HIS A 91 -13.00 -7.24 15.13
N ASN A 92 -12.40 -7.71 16.22
CA ASN A 92 -11.09 -7.21 16.69
C ASN A 92 -10.30 -8.29 17.45
N ALA A 93 -10.78 -9.53 17.44
CA ALA A 93 -10.12 -10.63 18.14
C ALA A 93 -9.00 -11.29 17.31
N ARG A 94 -9.01 -11.09 15.99
CA ARG A 94 -8.01 -11.66 15.07
C ARG A 94 -7.36 -10.58 14.23
N PRO A 95 -6.04 -10.68 13.97
CA PRO A 95 -5.33 -9.67 13.18
C PRO A 95 -5.84 -9.51 11.75
N THR A 96 -6.49 -10.54 11.18
CA THR A 96 -7.08 -10.52 9.82
C THR A 96 -8.55 -10.12 9.80
N GLU A 97 -9.14 -9.81 10.96
CA GLU A 97 -10.56 -9.53 11.10
C GLU A 97 -10.72 -8.32 12.03
N ILE A 98 -10.81 -7.11 11.46
CA ILE A 98 -10.91 -5.87 12.24
C ILE A 98 -12.09 -5.02 11.80
N SER A 99 -12.75 -4.39 12.78
CA SER A 99 -13.72 -3.32 12.57
C SER A 99 -13.04 -1.97 12.74
N ILE A 100 -13.39 -1.01 11.91
CA ILE A 100 -12.84 0.34 11.90
C ILE A 100 -14.00 1.33 12.06
N ASP A 101 -14.05 2.00 13.20
CA ASP A 101 -15.07 2.99 13.48
C ASP A 101 -15.02 4.16 12.47
N ALA A 102 -16.15 4.84 12.28
CA ALA A 102 -16.26 6.02 11.43
C ALA A 102 -15.20 7.07 11.77
N LEU A 103 -14.46 7.55 10.75
CA LEU A 103 -13.44 8.60 10.89
C LEU A 103 -12.25 8.23 11.80
N HIS A 104 -11.99 6.93 12.00
CA HIS A 104 -10.86 6.43 12.80
C HIS A 104 -9.89 5.59 11.97
N GLU A 105 -8.73 5.33 12.55
CA GLU A 105 -7.78 4.34 12.02
C GLU A 105 -7.68 3.11 12.92
N ARG A 106 -7.33 1.99 12.31
CA ARG A 106 -6.95 0.75 13.00
C ARG A 106 -5.64 0.23 12.45
N ARG A 107 -4.83 -0.33 13.36
CA ARG A 107 -3.57 -0.98 13.02
C ARG A 107 -3.64 -2.45 13.38
N THR A 108 -3.17 -3.29 12.47
CA THR A 108 -3.03 -4.73 12.72
C THR A 108 -1.77 -5.24 12.06
N THR A 109 -1.14 -6.26 12.67
CA THR A 109 0.07 -6.89 12.12
C THR A 109 -0.22 -8.35 11.85
N VAL A 110 0.01 -8.78 10.61
CA VAL A 110 -0.26 -10.13 10.12
C VAL A 110 1.02 -10.72 9.53
N THR A 111 1.26 -12.00 9.80
CA THR A 111 2.27 -12.81 9.10
C THR A 111 1.56 -13.90 8.32
N PHE A 112 1.58 -13.82 7.01
CA PHE A 112 1.01 -14.86 6.14
C PHE A 112 2.02 -15.99 5.97
N ALA A 113 1.64 -17.21 6.35
CA ALA A 113 2.58 -18.33 6.43
C ALA A 113 2.96 -18.91 5.05
N SER A 114 2.08 -18.80 4.06
CA SER A 114 2.24 -19.47 2.76
C SER A 114 1.85 -18.55 1.61
N PRO A 115 2.48 -18.71 0.44
CA PRO A 115 2.06 -18.02 -0.77
C PRO A 115 0.62 -18.38 -1.17
N GLY A 116 -0.08 -17.44 -1.78
CA GLY A 116 -1.44 -17.62 -2.25
C GLY A 116 -2.13 -16.31 -2.54
N THR A 117 -3.38 -16.39 -2.94
CA THR A 117 -4.24 -15.23 -3.16
C THR A 117 -5.39 -15.28 -2.17
N LEU A 118 -5.56 -14.20 -1.43
CA LEU A 118 -6.65 -13.94 -0.51
C LEU A 118 -7.45 -12.75 -1.00
N THR A 119 -8.64 -12.57 -0.46
CA THR A 119 -9.41 -11.34 -0.64
C THR A 119 -9.53 -10.61 0.69
N PHE A 120 -9.79 -9.32 0.63
CA PHE A 120 -10.27 -8.57 1.77
C PHE A 120 -11.59 -7.89 1.43
N VAL A 121 -12.52 -7.93 2.39
CA VAL A 121 -13.92 -7.58 2.17
C VAL A 121 -14.47 -6.87 3.40
N CYS A 122 -15.37 -5.92 3.19
CA CYS A 122 -16.24 -5.40 4.23
C CYS A 122 -17.60 -6.14 4.17
N HIS A 123 -17.94 -6.86 5.23
CA HIS A 123 -19.19 -7.65 5.30
C HIS A 123 -20.35 -6.92 5.97
N LEU A 124 -20.20 -5.64 6.30
CA LEU A 124 -21.36 -4.85 6.73
C LEU A 124 -22.44 -4.87 5.64
N PRO A 125 -23.73 -4.82 6.03
CA PRO A 125 -24.83 -5.01 5.09
C PRO A 125 -24.75 -4.15 3.85
N GLY A 126 -24.65 -4.78 2.68
CA GLY A 126 -24.60 -4.12 1.37
C GLY A 126 -23.20 -3.70 0.89
N HIS A 127 -22.19 -3.61 1.74
CA HIS A 127 -20.88 -3.06 1.37
C HIS A 127 -20.15 -3.94 0.36
N GLU A 128 -20.14 -5.26 0.54
CA GLU A 128 -19.56 -6.20 -0.43
C GLU A 128 -20.26 -6.10 -1.79
N ALA A 129 -21.59 -6.05 -1.81
CA ALA A 129 -22.36 -5.92 -3.04
C ALA A 129 -22.15 -4.57 -3.74
N TYR A 130 -21.76 -3.54 -2.99
CA TYR A 130 -21.39 -2.22 -3.50
C TYR A 130 -19.98 -2.19 -4.11
N GLY A 131 -19.19 -3.24 -3.88
CA GLY A 131 -17.83 -3.38 -4.42
C GLY A 131 -16.72 -3.11 -3.39
N MET A 132 -17.04 -3.10 -2.09
CA MET A 132 -16.02 -2.92 -1.05
C MET A 132 -15.23 -4.20 -0.82
N THR A 133 -14.37 -4.51 -1.79
CA THR A 133 -13.53 -5.71 -1.86
C THR A 133 -12.15 -5.37 -2.40
N GLY A 134 -11.17 -6.22 -2.12
CA GLY A 134 -9.84 -6.13 -2.71
C GLY A 134 -9.12 -7.48 -2.72
N THR A 135 -7.95 -7.51 -3.34
CA THR A 135 -7.12 -8.70 -3.51
C THR A 135 -5.80 -8.55 -2.77
N LEU A 136 -5.40 -9.58 -2.04
CA LEU A 136 -4.11 -9.67 -1.39
C LEU A 136 -3.34 -10.88 -1.93
N VAL A 137 -2.22 -10.62 -2.60
CA VAL A 137 -1.31 -11.65 -3.12
C VAL A 137 -0.18 -11.85 -2.13
N VAL A 138 -0.03 -13.05 -1.61
CA VAL A 138 1.11 -13.45 -0.79
C VAL A 138 2.13 -14.14 -1.71
N THR A 139 3.30 -13.54 -1.87
CA THR A 139 4.37 -14.11 -2.70
C THR A 139 5.26 -15.06 -1.91
N GLY A 140 6.00 -15.94 -2.62
CA GLY A 140 7.07 -16.72 -1.99
C GLY A 140 8.15 -15.81 -1.37
N SER A 141 8.82 -16.30 -0.34
CA SER A 141 10.00 -15.68 0.29
C SER A 141 11.26 -15.93 -0.52
#